data_92cfad5d0081f72671fbfabf2f2d1ddf
#
_entry.id   92cfad5d0081f72671fbfabf2f2d1ddf
#
_cell.length_a   1.000
_cell.length_b   1.000
_cell.length_c   1.000
_cell.angle_alpha   90.00
_cell.angle_beta   90.00
_cell.angle_gamma   90.00
#
_symmetry.space_group_name_H-M   'P 1'
#
loop_
_entity.id
_entity.type
_entity.pdbx_description
1 polymer ?
#
loop_
_entity_poly.entity_id
_entity_poly.type
_entity_poly.pdbx_seq_one_letter_code
_entity_poly.pdbx_strand_id
1 'polypeptide(L)'
;WIREARYNLFKLRSDQVTIDLLTDSGTGSMSDRQWAAMMTGDESYAGASSYFRLKTTVAELFGMPWFLPTHQGRAAENVIFSALLKEGDIVPGNSHFDTTKGHIEFRRCHAVDCTIDAAADTQLELPFKGEMDLAKLKKVLAENPREKIPCVVLTVTNNTAGGQPVSMRNIRETAELCRRYGVPLLMDSARFAENAYLD
;
A
#
# COMPACT_ATOMS: atom_id res chain seq x y z
N TRP A 1 30.05 1.46 10.93
CA TRP A 1 29.05 2.43 10.41
C TRP A 1 27.65 2.12 10.92
N ILE A 2 27.16 0.87 10.80
CA ILE A 2 25.79 0.53 11.26
C ILE A 2 25.62 0.75 12.78
N ARG A 3 26.64 0.47 13.59
CA ARG A 3 26.63 0.74 15.04
C ARG A 3 26.64 2.24 15.33
N GLU A 4 27.45 3.01 14.62
CA GLU A 4 27.50 4.49 14.73
C GLU A 4 26.18 5.11 14.36
N ALA A 5 25.51 4.58 13.33
CA ALA A 5 24.15 4.94 12.94
C ALA A 5 23.08 4.47 13.94
N ARG A 6 23.45 3.80 15.03
CA ARG A 6 22.56 3.20 16.02
C ARG A 6 21.51 2.28 15.38
N TYR A 7 21.94 1.49 14.36
CA TYR A 7 21.10 0.59 13.58
C TYR A 7 19.97 1.28 12.79
N ASN A 8 20.05 2.61 12.62
CA ASN A 8 19.14 3.34 11.77
C ASN A 8 19.73 3.49 10.37
N LEU A 9 19.20 2.72 9.40
CA LEU A 9 19.69 2.68 8.03
C LEU A 9 19.61 4.04 7.32
N PHE A 10 18.64 4.89 7.67
CA PHE A 10 18.51 6.23 7.10
C PHE A 10 19.58 7.23 7.53
N LYS A 11 20.44 6.85 8.47
CA LYS A 11 21.62 7.64 8.88
C LYS A 11 22.91 7.23 8.19
N LEU A 12 22.86 6.19 7.37
CA LEU A 12 24.00 5.77 6.56
C LEU A 12 24.12 6.66 5.33
N ARG A 13 25.35 6.96 4.95
CA ARG A 13 25.66 7.60 3.67
C ARG A 13 25.71 6.53 2.58
N SER A 14 25.41 6.90 1.34
CA SER A 14 25.42 5.96 0.21
C SER A 14 26.77 5.28 -0.03
N ASP A 15 27.87 5.97 0.25
CA ASP A 15 29.24 5.42 0.16
C ASP A 15 29.56 4.39 1.25
N GLN A 16 28.73 4.27 2.26
CA GLN A 16 28.84 3.28 3.35
C GLN A 16 27.99 2.02 3.09
N VAL A 17 27.20 2.01 2.01
CA VAL A 17 26.29 0.92 1.67
C VAL A 17 26.84 0.16 0.46
N THR A 18 27.15 -1.12 0.63
CA THR A 18 27.67 -1.97 -0.45
C THR A 18 26.54 -2.49 -1.35
N ILE A 19 25.42 -2.88 -0.74
CA ILE A 19 24.22 -3.36 -1.44
C ILE A 19 23.01 -2.67 -0.80
N ASP A 20 22.31 -1.88 -1.58
CA ASP A 20 21.10 -1.19 -1.13
C ASP A 20 19.86 -2.00 -1.51
N LEU A 21 19.24 -2.60 -0.50
CA LEU A 21 17.97 -3.33 -0.61
C LEU A 21 16.78 -2.50 -0.07
N LEU A 22 17.04 -1.27 0.38
CA LEU A 22 16.03 -0.41 0.97
C LEU A 22 15.40 0.55 -0.05
N THR A 23 16.19 1.01 -1.04
CA THR A 23 15.76 1.96 -2.06
C THR A 23 15.10 1.24 -3.23
N ASP A 24 13.83 0.87 -3.06
CA ASP A 24 13.02 0.24 -4.12
C ASP A 24 12.11 1.23 -4.85
N SER A 25 11.92 2.42 -4.32
CA SER A 25 11.00 3.44 -4.85
C SER A 25 11.66 4.42 -5.82
N GLY A 26 12.89 4.20 -6.19
CA GLY A 26 13.65 5.05 -7.09
C GLY A 26 13.56 4.64 -8.55
N THR A 27 14.34 5.34 -9.39
CA THR A 27 14.44 5.09 -10.84
C THR A 27 15.46 4.01 -11.20
N GLY A 28 16.13 3.40 -10.23
CA GLY A 28 17.23 2.45 -10.45
C GLY A 28 16.83 1.15 -11.15
N SER A 29 15.57 0.80 -11.15
CA SER A 29 15.04 -0.42 -11.80
C SER A 29 14.34 -0.15 -13.13
N MET A 30 14.42 1.07 -13.67
CA MET A 30 13.80 1.38 -14.96
C MET A 30 14.59 0.76 -16.12
N SER A 31 13.88 0.14 -17.05
CA SER A 31 14.46 -0.38 -18.28
C SER A 31 14.86 0.77 -19.24
N ASP A 32 15.73 0.46 -20.21
CA ASP A 32 16.09 1.36 -21.30
C ASP A 32 14.85 1.85 -22.07
N ARG A 33 13.86 0.99 -22.28
CA ARG A 33 12.59 1.33 -22.94
C ARG A 33 11.76 2.31 -22.10
N GLN A 34 11.73 2.13 -20.78
CA GLN A 34 11.04 3.07 -19.89
C GLN A 34 11.72 4.44 -19.90
N TRP A 35 13.05 4.48 -19.87
CA TRP A 35 13.81 5.72 -20.02
C TRP A 35 13.54 6.39 -21.36
N ALA A 36 13.58 5.64 -22.46
CA ALA A 36 13.26 6.16 -23.79
C ALA A 36 11.84 6.72 -23.87
N ALA A 37 10.85 6.02 -23.33
CA ALA A 37 9.46 6.48 -23.31
C ALA A 37 9.29 7.76 -22.50
N MET A 38 10.01 7.91 -21.37
CA MET A 38 10.00 9.13 -20.59
C MET A 38 10.56 10.33 -21.39
N MET A 39 11.64 10.12 -22.15
CA MET A 39 12.26 11.16 -22.97
C MET A 39 11.42 11.57 -24.18
N THR A 40 10.48 10.73 -24.62
CA THR A 40 9.55 11.01 -25.72
C THR A 40 8.16 11.45 -25.25
N GLY A 41 7.99 11.63 -23.95
CA GLY A 41 6.78 12.19 -23.35
C GLY A 41 6.56 13.62 -23.82
N ASP A 42 5.29 13.99 -23.99
CA ASP A 42 4.93 15.36 -24.34
C ASP A 42 4.82 16.24 -23.08
N GLU A 43 5.29 17.46 -23.18
CA GLU A 43 5.05 18.51 -22.20
C GLU A 43 3.86 19.35 -22.64
N SER A 44 2.85 19.44 -21.79
CA SER A 44 1.67 20.27 -22.02
C SER A 44 1.13 20.78 -20.69
N TYR A 45 0.73 22.05 -20.66
CA TYR A 45 0.09 22.64 -19.48
C TYR A 45 -1.23 21.91 -19.10
N ALA A 46 -1.95 21.44 -20.11
CA ALA A 46 -3.14 20.63 -19.94
C ALA A 46 -3.36 19.74 -21.17
N GLY A 47 -3.96 18.56 -20.96
CA GLY A 47 -4.33 17.69 -22.07
C GLY A 47 -3.18 16.94 -22.73
N ALA A 48 -2.10 16.64 -22.00
CA ALA A 48 -0.97 15.88 -22.50
C ALA A 48 -1.39 14.49 -23.01
N SER A 49 -0.87 14.09 -24.18
CA SER A 49 -1.12 12.77 -24.76
C SER A 49 -0.62 11.65 -23.84
N SER A 50 0.49 11.87 -23.14
CA SER A 50 1.05 10.97 -22.14
C SER A 50 0.08 10.71 -20.99
N TYR A 51 -0.65 11.73 -20.54
CA TYR A 51 -1.66 11.58 -19.51
C TYR A 51 -2.81 10.66 -19.96
N PHE A 52 -3.31 10.85 -21.18
CA PHE A 52 -4.40 10.03 -21.70
C PHE A 52 -3.97 8.59 -21.93
N ARG A 53 -2.74 8.35 -22.42
CA ARG A 53 -2.18 7.01 -22.52
C ARG A 53 -2.09 6.32 -21.16
N LEU A 54 -1.56 7.01 -20.15
CA LEU A 54 -1.48 6.50 -18.77
C LEU A 54 -2.88 6.16 -18.23
N LYS A 55 -3.84 7.09 -18.37
CA LYS A 55 -5.23 6.88 -17.95
C LYS A 55 -5.85 5.64 -18.59
N THR A 56 -5.67 5.45 -19.90
CA THR A 56 -6.17 4.28 -20.62
C THR A 56 -5.52 3.00 -20.10
N THR A 57 -4.20 2.99 -19.96
CA THR A 57 -3.46 1.82 -19.45
C THR A 57 -3.90 1.43 -18.03
N VAL A 58 -4.08 2.42 -17.14
CA VAL A 58 -4.59 2.17 -15.79
C VAL A 58 -6.00 1.59 -15.82
N ALA A 59 -6.89 2.11 -16.67
CA ALA A 59 -8.23 1.58 -16.82
C ALA A 59 -8.24 0.13 -17.36
N GLU A 60 -7.38 -0.18 -18.32
CA GLU A 60 -7.22 -1.53 -18.87
C GLU A 60 -6.67 -2.55 -17.83
N LEU A 61 -5.67 -2.13 -17.06
CA LEU A 61 -5.03 -3.02 -16.07
C LEU A 61 -5.89 -3.24 -14.82
N PHE A 62 -6.51 -2.18 -14.30
CA PHE A 62 -7.20 -2.22 -13.00
C PHE A 62 -8.73 -2.21 -13.11
N GLY A 63 -9.28 -1.99 -14.29
CA GLY A 63 -10.73 -1.86 -14.46
C GLY A 63 -11.35 -0.64 -13.77
N MET A 64 -10.53 0.36 -13.39
CA MET A 64 -10.97 1.53 -12.64
C MET A 64 -11.35 2.67 -13.60
N PRO A 65 -12.58 3.22 -13.51
CA PRO A 65 -13.04 4.29 -14.42
C PRO A 65 -12.43 5.65 -14.08
N TRP A 66 -11.95 5.82 -12.86
CA TRP A 66 -11.39 7.08 -12.37
C TRP A 66 -9.89 6.96 -12.15
N PHE A 67 -9.17 8.00 -12.53
CA PHE A 67 -7.73 8.10 -12.39
C PHE A 67 -7.35 9.52 -11.97
N LEU A 68 -6.60 9.62 -10.87
CA LEU A 68 -6.06 10.88 -10.37
C LEU A 68 -4.57 10.68 -10.05
N PRO A 69 -3.66 11.20 -10.89
CA PRO A 69 -2.22 11.09 -10.62
C PRO A 69 -1.81 12.01 -9.46
N THR A 70 -0.91 11.52 -8.64
CA THR A 70 -0.24 12.29 -7.59
C THR A 70 1.27 12.19 -7.79
N HIS A 71 2.05 13.09 -7.20
CA HIS A 71 3.50 13.08 -7.35
C HIS A 71 4.17 11.89 -6.65
N GLN A 72 3.48 11.26 -5.67
CA GLN A 72 3.93 10.04 -4.98
C GLN A 72 2.79 9.42 -4.17
N GLY A 73 2.95 8.14 -3.76
CA GLY A 73 1.93 7.37 -3.04
C GLY A 73 1.46 8.03 -1.75
N ARG A 74 2.39 8.54 -0.93
CA ARG A 74 2.01 9.23 0.33
C ARG A 74 1.20 10.49 0.12
N ALA A 75 1.27 11.13 -1.04
CA ALA A 75 0.39 12.23 -1.40
C ALA A 75 -1.02 11.73 -1.73
N ALA A 76 -1.14 10.58 -2.41
CA ALA A 76 -2.42 9.92 -2.62
C ALA A 76 -3.08 9.53 -1.29
N GLU A 77 -2.33 8.95 -0.36
CA GLU A 77 -2.80 8.65 1.00
C GLU A 77 -3.33 9.91 1.69
N ASN A 78 -2.58 11.01 1.64
CA ASN A 78 -3.02 12.27 2.25
C ASN A 78 -4.35 12.76 1.66
N VAL A 79 -4.51 12.73 0.35
CA VAL A 79 -5.74 13.14 -0.35
C VAL A 79 -6.91 12.26 0.07
N ILE A 80 -6.75 10.94 0.00
CA ILE A 80 -7.82 9.98 0.33
C ILE A 80 -8.23 10.09 1.79
N PHE A 81 -7.28 10.08 2.72
CA PHE A 81 -7.59 10.13 4.15
C PHE A 81 -8.11 11.50 4.59
N SER A 82 -7.74 12.60 3.91
CA SER A 82 -8.37 13.90 4.15
C SER A 82 -9.84 13.94 3.76
N ALA A 83 -10.20 13.18 2.71
CA ALA A 83 -11.57 13.13 2.24
C ALA A 83 -12.46 12.15 3.04
N LEU A 84 -11.87 11.04 3.52
CA LEU A 84 -12.62 9.94 4.14
C LEU A 84 -12.69 10.00 5.66
N LEU A 85 -11.61 10.41 6.34
CA LEU A 85 -11.48 10.25 7.79
C LEU A 85 -12.02 11.43 8.58
N LYS A 86 -12.64 11.09 9.71
CA LYS A 86 -13.06 12.02 10.76
C LYS A 86 -12.44 11.57 12.08
N GLU A 87 -12.20 12.52 12.99
CA GLU A 87 -11.63 12.22 14.32
C GLU A 87 -12.39 11.07 15.02
N GLY A 88 -11.63 10.13 15.55
CA GLY A 88 -12.14 8.95 16.23
C GLY A 88 -12.57 7.81 15.32
N ASP A 89 -12.34 7.90 14.01
CA ASP A 89 -12.59 6.79 13.08
C ASP A 89 -11.55 5.67 13.26
N ILE A 90 -11.95 4.47 12.84
CA ILE A 90 -11.16 3.23 12.95
C ILE A 90 -10.86 2.73 11.55
N VAL A 91 -9.59 2.49 11.27
CA VAL A 91 -9.14 1.98 9.97
C VAL A 91 -8.41 0.66 10.17
N PRO A 92 -9.08 -0.48 9.97
CA PRO A 92 -8.41 -1.79 10.01
C PRO A 92 -7.63 -2.05 8.72
N GLY A 93 -6.53 -2.80 8.84
CA GLY A 93 -5.68 -3.19 7.71
C GLY A 93 -4.76 -4.36 8.03
N ASN A 94 -4.11 -4.92 7.02
CA ASN A 94 -3.10 -5.96 7.17
C ASN A 94 -1.71 -5.36 7.44
N SER A 95 -1.51 -4.72 8.58
CA SER A 95 -0.35 -3.90 8.95
C SER A 95 -0.16 -2.68 8.04
N HIS A 96 -0.58 -1.55 8.52
CA HIS A 96 -0.42 -0.30 7.78
C HIS A 96 1.05 0.05 7.57
N PHE A 97 1.38 0.51 6.37
CA PHE A 97 2.68 1.13 6.13
C PHE A 97 2.84 2.37 7.02
N ASP A 98 4.08 2.79 7.27
CA ASP A 98 4.37 3.87 8.22
C ASP A 98 3.70 5.20 7.84
N THR A 99 3.69 5.58 6.55
CA THR A 99 3.00 6.79 6.09
C THR A 99 1.49 6.64 6.16
N THR A 100 0.94 5.48 5.85
CA THR A 100 -0.49 5.16 5.98
C THR A 100 -0.94 5.33 7.42
N LYS A 101 -0.23 4.68 8.34
CA LYS A 101 -0.48 4.81 9.78
C LYS A 101 -0.34 6.26 10.25
N GLY A 102 0.73 6.93 9.81
CA GLY A 102 0.96 8.34 10.13
C GLY A 102 -0.18 9.25 9.69
N HIS A 103 -0.72 9.06 8.48
CA HIS A 103 -1.87 9.85 8.00
C HIS A 103 -3.16 9.57 8.77
N ILE A 104 -3.39 8.32 9.20
CA ILE A 104 -4.53 7.94 10.03
C ILE A 104 -4.42 8.59 11.40
N GLU A 105 -3.29 8.40 12.09
CA GLU A 105 -3.07 8.89 13.45
C GLU A 105 -2.97 10.42 13.52
N PHE A 106 -2.40 11.08 12.52
CA PHE A 106 -2.37 12.53 12.41
C PHE A 106 -3.78 13.14 12.43
N ARG A 107 -4.78 12.40 11.91
CA ARG A 107 -6.19 12.80 11.93
C ARG A 107 -6.94 12.35 13.18
N ARG A 108 -6.21 11.91 14.22
CA ARG A 108 -6.75 11.39 15.49
C ARG A 108 -7.69 10.20 15.27
N CYS A 109 -7.39 9.38 14.27
CA CYS A 109 -8.05 8.13 13.98
C CYS A 109 -7.22 6.95 14.50
N HIS A 110 -7.80 5.75 14.52
CA HIS A 110 -7.18 4.55 15.05
C HIS A 110 -6.84 3.58 13.92
N ALA A 111 -5.54 3.34 13.70
CA ALA A 111 -5.07 2.28 12.83
C ALA A 111 -5.11 0.94 13.58
N VAL A 112 -5.85 -0.04 13.08
CA VAL A 112 -6.00 -1.35 13.72
C VAL A 112 -5.36 -2.41 12.85
N ASP A 113 -4.38 -3.13 13.41
CA ASP A 113 -3.69 -4.22 12.73
C ASP A 113 -4.53 -5.51 12.78
N CYS A 114 -4.86 -6.02 11.62
CA CYS A 114 -5.55 -7.28 11.41
C CYS A 114 -4.70 -8.27 10.60
N THR A 115 -3.38 -8.19 10.66
CA THR A 115 -2.49 -9.17 10.02
C THR A 115 -2.56 -10.52 10.75
N ILE A 116 -2.35 -11.62 10.02
CA ILE A 116 -2.23 -12.95 10.62
C ILE A 116 -1.05 -13.01 11.59
N ASP A 117 -1.21 -13.73 12.70
CA ASP A 117 -0.17 -13.82 13.75
C ASP A 117 1.14 -14.42 13.24
N ALA A 118 1.07 -15.31 12.26
CA ALA A 118 2.24 -15.91 11.61
C ALA A 118 3.19 -14.88 10.96
N ALA A 119 2.71 -13.69 10.65
CA ALA A 119 3.53 -12.61 10.09
C ALA A 119 4.63 -12.14 11.05
N ALA A 120 4.40 -12.25 12.35
CA ALA A 120 5.35 -11.83 13.38
C ALA A 120 6.49 -12.83 13.61
N ASP A 121 6.30 -14.09 13.22
CA ASP A 121 7.33 -15.13 13.36
C ASP A 121 8.22 -15.19 12.12
N THR A 122 9.41 -14.61 12.21
CA THR A 122 10.38 -14.54 11.09
C THR A 122 10.99 -15.90 10.74
N GLN A 123 10.87 -16.91 11.62
CA GLN A 123 11.40 -18.25 11.39
C GLN A 123 10.38 -19.21 10.77
N LEU A 124 9.11 -18.84 10.83
CA LEU A 124 8.05 -19.65 10.24
C LEU A 124 7.96 -19.40 8.73
N GLU A 125 8.19 -20.45 7.94
CA GLU A 125 8.05 -20.40 6.49
C GLU A 125 6.60 -20.70 6.10
N LEU A 126 5.90 -19.69 5.60
CA LEU A 126 4.56 -19.80 5.01
C LEU A 126 4.51 -18.97 3.72
N PRO A 127 3.75 -19.41 2.71
CA PRO A 127 3.75 -18.76 1.40
C PRO A 127 3.13 -17.34 1.40
N PHE A 128 2.15 -17.06 2.26
CA PHE A 128 1.38 -15.81 2.24
C PHE A 128 1.27 -15.18 3.64
N LYS A 129 2.39 -14.79 4.20
CA LYS A 129 2.42 -14.19 5.55
C LYS A 129 1.92 -12.74 5.62
N GLY A 130 1.68 -12.12 4.47
CA GLY A 130 1.13 -10.76 4.40
C GLY A 130 -0.38 -10.67 4.54
N GLU A 131 -1.07 -11.78 4.71
CA GLU A 131 -2.54 -11.88 4.66
C GLU A 131 -3.26 -11.10 5.77
N MET A 132 -4.46 -10.64 5.42
CA MET A 132 -5.47 -10.19 6.38
C MET A 132 -6.00 -11.37 7.19
N ASP A 133 -5.98 -11.29 8.51
CA ASP A 133 -6.74 -12.19 9.38
C ASP A 133 -8.22 -11.81 9.33
N LEU A 134 -8.98 -12.63 8.64
CA LEU A 134 -10.42 -12.40 8.44
C LEU A 134 -11.23 -12.47 9.75
N ALA A 135 -10.75 -13.20 10.75
CA ALA A 135 -11.41 -13.26 12.05
C ALA A 135 -11.19 -11.96 12.84
N LYS A 136 -9.97 -11.45 12.85
CA LYS A 136 -9.65 -10.14 13.44
C LYS A 136 -10.43 -9.03 12.74
N LEU A 137 -10.41 -9.01 11.41
CA LEU A 137 -11.14 -8.01 10.62
C LEU A 137 -12.64 -8.07 10.91
N LYS A 138 -13.24 -9.29 10.87
CA LYS A 138 -14.66 -9.49 11.17
C LYS A 138 -15.02 -8.99 12.57
N LYS A 139 -14.16 -9.24 13.56
CA LYS A 139 -14.36 -8.75 14.92
C LYS A 139 -14.42 -7.23 14.96
N VAL A 140 -13.44 -6.55 14.34
CA VAL A 140 -13.43 -5.08 14.29
C VAL A 140 -14.68 -4.54 13.62
N LEU A 141 -15.09 -5.14 12.49
CA LEU A 141 -16.28 -4.71 11.74
C LEU A 141 -17.59 -4.94 12.50
N ALA A 142 -17.66 -5.98 13.34
CA ALA A 142 -18.86 -6.33 14.10
C ALA A 142 -19.00 -5.55 15.42
N GLU A 143 -17.89 -5.21 16.05
CA GLU A 143 -17.87 -4.57 17.37
C GLU A 143 -17.94 -3.05 17.31
N ASN A 144 -17.79 -2.45 16.12
CA ASN A 144 -17.78 -0.98 15.96
C ASN A 144 -18.91 -0.52 15.03
N PRO A 145 -19.49 0.66 15.28
CA PRO A 145 -20.48 1.25 14.40
C PRO A 145 -19.94 1.43 12.97
N ARG A 146 -20.79 1.10 11.97
CA ARG A 146 -20.39 1.17 10.56
C ARG A 146 -19.85 2.55 10.14
N GLU A 147 -20.44 3.60 10.67
CA GLU A 147 -20.05 5.00 10.41
C GLU A 147 -18.67 5.38 10.96
N LYS A 148 -18.14 4.57 11.88
CA LYS A 148 -16.79 4.73 12.45
C LYS A 148 -15.71 3.98 11.68
N ILE A 149 -16.07 3.22 10.66
CA ILE A 149 -15.12 2.50 9.82
C ILE A 149 -15.27 2.97 8.38
N PRO A 150 -14.59 4.07 7.99
CA PRO A 150 -14.72 4.66 6.65
C PRO A 150 -14.16 3.77 5.54
N CYS A 151 -13.12 3.00 5.84
CA CYS A 151 -12.51 2.04 4.91
C CYS A 151 -11.72 0.97 5.66
N VAL A 152 -11.44 -0.14 4.95
CA VAL A 152 -10.42 -1.14 5.30
C VAL A 152 -9.25 -0.96 4.34
N VAL A 153 -8.01 -1.04 4.81
CA VAL A 153 -6.81 -0.95 3.98
C VAL A 153 -6.19 -2.33 3.79
N LEU A 154 -5.92 -2.72 2.55
CA LEU A 154 -5.18 -3.93 2.21
C LEU A 154 -3.94 -3.58 1.40
N THR A 155 -2.77 -3.82 1.98
CA THR A 155 -1.47 -3.53 1.37
C THR A 155 -0.88 -4.78 0.71
N VAL A 156 -0.52 -4.68 -0.56
CA VAL A 156 0.08 -5.76 -1.35
C VAL A 156 1.33 -5.29 -2.12
N THR A 157 2.48 -5.97 -1.93
CA THR A 157 2.76 -6.93 -0.85
C THR A 157 2.73 -6.22 0.50
N ASN A 158 2.52 -6.96 1.60
CA ASN A 158 2.51 -6.36 2.92
C ASN A 158 3.93 -5.90 3.35
N ASN A 159 4.20 -4.62 3.17
CA ASN A 159 5.52 -4.03 3.40
C ASN A 159 5.98 -4.19 4.85
N THR A 160 5.10 -3.93 5.80
CA THR A 160 5.40 -3.96 7.25
C THR A 160 5.72 -5.37 7.73
N ALA A 161 5.14 -6.39 7.09
CA ALA A 161 5.47 -7.79 7.34
C ALA A 161 6.73 -8.27 6.57
N GLY A 162 7.57 -7.35 6.07
CA GLY A 162 8.78 -7.68 5.32
C GLY A 162 8.53 -7.95 3.83
N GLY A 163 7.53 -7.33 3.23
CA GLY A 163 7.18 -7.50 1.82
C GLY A 163 6.48 -8.84 1.52
N GLN A 164 5.88 -9.46 2.53
CA GLN A 164 5.22 -10.75 2.40
C GLN A 164 3.99 -10.66 1.49
N PRO A 165 3.78 -11.65 0.61
CA PRO A 165 2.65 -11.65 -0.32
C PRO A 165 1.32 -11.92 0.36
N VAL A 166 0.25 -11.48 -0.32
CA VAL A 166 -1.15 -11.71 0.03
C VAL A 166 -1.77 -12.53 -1.09
N SER A 167 -2.38 -13.68 -0.78
CA SER A 167 -3.00 -14.53 -1.80
C SER A 167 -4.24 -13.87 -2.43
N MET A 168 -4.50 -14.17 -3.70
CA MET A 168 -5.73 -13.75 -4.37
C MET A 168 -6.99 -14.27 -3.68
N ARG A 169 -6.90 -15.42 -3.01
CA ARG A 169 -7.98 -15.93 -2.18
C ARG A 169 -8.27 -14.96 -1.03
N ASN A 170 -7.24 -14.58 -0.27
CA ASN A 170 -7.39 -13.67 0.87
C ASN A 170 -7.88 -12.28 0.44
N ILE A 171 -7.40 -11.77 -0.71
CA ILE A 171 -7.89 -10.51 -1.29
C ILE A 171 -9.40 -10.59 -1.57
N ARG A 172 -9.88 -11.68 -2.20
CA ARG A 172 -11.29 -11.87 -2.52
C ARG A 172 -12.15 -12.01 -1.26
N GLU A 173 -11.71 -12.81 -0.29
CA GLU A 173 -12.42 -13.02 0.98
C GLU A 173 -12.48 -11.73 1.80
N THR A 174 -11.40 -10.94 1.83
CA THR A 174 -11.38 -9.61 2.45
C THR A 174 -12.38 -8.67 1.77
N ALA A 175 -12.36 -8.62 0.43
CA ALA A 175 -13.30 -7.79 -0.34
C ALA A 175 -14.76 -8.20 -0.13
N GLU A 176 -15.03 -9.50 -0.04
CA GLU A 176 -16.36 -10.01 0.25
C GLU A 176 -16.82 -9.64 1.66
N LEU A 177 -15.93 -9.79 2.65
CA LEU A 177 -16.22 -9.39 4.02
C LEU A 177 -16.53 -7.89 4.12
N CYS A 178 -15.72 -7.05 3.49
CA CYS A 178 -15.96 -5.61 3.43
C CYS A 178 -17.31 -5.27 2.79
N ARG A 179 -17.67 -5.93 1.69
CA ARG A 179 -18.98 -5.74 1.01
C ARG A 179 -20.16 -6.13 1.91
N ARG A 180 -20.06 -7.22 2.66
CA ARG A 180 -21.11 -7.64 3.61
C ARG A 180 -21.38 -6.61 4.70
N TYR A 181 -20.35 -5.91 5.16
CA TYR A 181 -20.46 -4.85 6.15
C TYR A 181 -20.67 -3.46 5.53
N GLY A 182 -20.73 -3.35 4.20
CA GLY A 182 -20.89 -2.08 3.50
C GLY A 182 -19.71 -1.12 3.67
N VAL A 183 -18.50 -1.65 3.95
CA VAL A 183 -17.28 -0.86 4.14
C VAL A 183 -16.44 -0.89 2.85
N PRO A 184 -15.97 0.26 2.33
CA PRO A 184 -15.05 0.29 1.21
C PRO A 184 -13.72 -0.42 1.53
N LEU A 185 -13.17 -1.15 0.54
CA LEU A 185 -11.82 -1.69 0.57
C LEU A 185 -10.90 -0.75 -0.22
N LEU A 186 -9.91 -0.20 0.44
CA LEU A 186 -8.82 0.57 -0.15
C LEU A 186 -7.61 -0.34 -0.33
N MET A 187 -7.17 -0.55 -1.56
CA MET A 187 -5.96 -1.33 -1.83
C MET A 187 -4.75 -0.40 -1.99
N ASP A 188 -3.76 -0.58 -1.13
CA ASP A 188 -2.41 -0.08 -1.37
C ASP A 188 -1.68 -1.09 -2.25
N SER A 189 -1.61 -0.78 -3.54
CA SER A 189 -1.08 -1.66 -4.58
C SER A 189 0.36 -1.30 -4.97
N ALA A 190 1.16 -0.78 -4.04
CA ALA A 190 2.53 -0.32 -4.31
C ALA A 190 3.39 -1.40 -4.97
N ARG A 191 3.17 -2.68 -4.61
CA ARG A 191 3.89 -3.84 -5.17
C ARG A 191 2.94 -4.89 -5.73
N PHE A 192 1.92 -4.45 -6.47
CA PHE A 192 0.93 -5.38 -7.04
C PHE A 192 1.55 -6.37 -8.04
N ALA A 193 2.55 -5.94 -8.79
CA ALA A 193 3.20 -6.79 -9.79
C ALA A 193 3.99 -7.93 -9.13
N GLU A 194 4.74 -7.60 -8.08
CA GLU A 194 5.47 -8.58 -7.28
C GLU A 194 4.50 -9.52 -6.55
N ASN A 195 3.41 -9.00 -6.01
CA ASN A 195 2.40 -9.82 -5.37
C ASN A 195 1.74 -10.79 -6.35
N ALA A 196 1.42 -10.34 -7.56
CA ALA A 196 0.86 -11.20 -8.61
C ALA A 196 1.85 -12.25 -9.13
N TYR A 197 3.17 -11.98 -9.06
CA TYR A 197 4.19 -12.97 -9.42
C TYR A 197 4.35 -14.06 -8.36
N LEU A 198 4.11 -13.72 -7.08
CA LEU A 198 4.30 -14.62 -5.94
C LEU A 198 3.06 -15.48 -5.63
N ASP A 199 1.87 -15.12 -6.14
CA ASP A 199 0.63 -15.88 -6.01
C ASP A 199 0.50 -16.92 -7.14
#